data_07ae274922015c6d65e4e35f21ff3f92
#
_entry.id   07ae274922015c6d65e4e35f21ff3f92
#
_cell.length_a   1.000
_cell.length_b   1.000
_cell.length_c   1.000
_cell.angle_alpha   90.00
_cell.angle_beta   90.00
_cell.angle_gamma   90.00
#
_symmetry.space_group_name_H-M   'P 1'
#
loop_
_entity.id
_entity.type
_entity.pdbx_description
1 polymer ?
#
loop_
_entity_poly.entity_id
_entity_poly.type
_entity_poly.pdbx_seq_one_letter_code
_entity_poly.pdbx_strand_id
1 'polypeptide(L)'
;MRLPVAIFAICFAVSAPFYGQLFSAPAKPNILLIYIDDLGYGDTGCYGAKAVKTPNVDRLAREGLRFTDGHCTSATCTPSRYAMFTGEYPWRKRGTGVLPGDAGLVIEPERGTLPLTLRGAGYATGAVGKWHLGLGPQGGPDWNGAIKPGAHEAGFDFSFIMAATGDRVPCVYVRNGRVAGLDPKDPIEVSYQKPFPGLPTGKANPELLKMHPSHGHDMALINGISRIGYMKGGTAAHWKDEDMADVFIREAIGFIEANKDKPFFLYLGTQDIHVPRAPHPRFVGQSGMGPRGDAIVQMDWCVGELLAALDRLKLTEKTMVVFSSDNGPVIDDGYKDDAVTKLGAH
;
A
#
# COMPACT_ATOMS: atom_id res chain seq x y z
N MET A 1 -10.13 95.31 -32.23
CA MET A 1 -10.90 94.07 -32.51
C MET A 1 -9.94 92.92 -32.50
N ARG A 2 -9.87 92.15 -31.43
CA ARG A 2 -8.99 90.96 -31.33
C ARG A 2 -9.89 89.73 -31.28
N LEU A 3 -9.77 88.81 -32.23
CA LEU A 3 -10.44 87.51 -32.24
C LEU A 3 -9.68 86.51 -31.32
N PRO A 4 -10.34 85.68 -30.56
CA PRO A 4 -9.68 84.61 -29.85
C PRO A 4 -9.48 83.36 -30.72
N VAL A 5 -8.30 82.84 -30.67
CA VAL A 5 -7.94 81.54 -31.28
C VAL A 5 -8.38 80.44 -30.31
N ALA A 6 -9.32 79.58 -30.76
CA ALA A 6 -9.70 78.39 -30.00
C ALA A 6 -8.77 77.24 -30.38
N ILE A 7 -8.03 76.70 -29.37
CA ILE A 7 -7.21 75.52 -29.49
C ILE A 7 -8.05 74.29 -29.16
N PHE A 8 -8.32 73.45 -30.19
CA PHE A 8 -8.97 72.14 -29.99
C PHE A 8 -7.87 71.13 -29.63
N ALA A 9 -7.88 70.68 -28.39
CA ALA A 9 -7.09 69.54 -27.95
C ALA A 9 -7.80 68.23 -28.33
N ILE A 10 -7.29 67.46 -29.28
CA ILE A 10 -7.78 66.14 -29.63
C ILE A 10 -7.07 65.13 -28.66
N CYS A 11 -7.80 64.61 -27.69
CA CYS A 11 -7.34 63.50 -26.85
C CYS A 11 -7.52 62.17 -27.66
N PHE A 12 -6.41 61.61 -28.11
CA PHE A 12 -6.37 60.25 -28.58
C PHE A 12 -6.36 59.27 -27.37
N ALA A 13 -7.50 58.68 -27.10
CA ALA A 13 -7.55 57.56 -26.12
C ALA A 13 -7.00 56.31 -26.81
N VAL A 14 -5.74 55.97 -26.52
CA VAL A 14 -5.15 54.68 -26.91
C VAL A 14 -5.71 53.60 -26.00
N SER A 15 -6.73 52.92 -26.43
CA SER A 15 -7.20 51.69 -25.79
C SER A 15 -6.22 50.55 -26.05
N ALA A 16 -5.27 50.32 -25.20
CA ALA A 16 -4.44 49.13 -25.22
C ALA A 16 -5.34 47.92 -24.83
N PRO A 17 -5.41 46.87 -25.67
CA PRO A 17 -6.09 45.66 -25.27
C PRO A 17 -5.27 45.02 -24.12
N PHE A 18 -5.86 44.98 -22.92
CA PHE A 18 -5.37 44.18 -21.82
C PHE A 18 -5.54 42.70 -22.23
N TYR A 19 -4.53 42.10 -22.84
CA TYR A 19 -4.42 40.66 -22.92
C TYR A 19 -4.12 40.16 -21.49
N GLY A 20 -5.18 39.91 -20.73
CA GLY A 20 -5.08 39.13 -19.51
C GLY A 20 -4.56 37.75 -19.89
N GLN A 21 -3.28 37.50 -19.68
CA GLN A 21 -2.76 36.15 -19.67
C GLN A 21 -3.56 35.42 -18.59
N LEU A 22 -4.51 34.59 -19.02
CA LEU A 22 -5.12 33.58 -18.20
C LEU A 22 -4.00 32.62 -17.78
N PHE A 23 -3.34 32.90 -16.68
CA PHE A 23 -2.49 31.90 -16.04
C PHE A 23 -3.40 30.73 -15.69
N SER A 24 -3.45 29.72 -16.54
CA SER A 24 -4.02 28.44 -16.19
C SER A 24 -3.31 27.97 -14.92
N ALA A 25 -4.08 27.68 -13.87
CA ALA A 25 -3.50 27.07 -12.68
C ALA A 25 -2.67 25.85 -13.10
N PRO A 26 -1.47 25.66 -12.55
CA PRO A 26 -0.63 24.54 -12.91
C PRO A 26 -1.42 23.24 -12.78
N ALA A 27 -1.31 22.37 -13.79
CA ALA A 27 -2.02 21.10 -13.79
C ALA A 27 -1.60 20.30 -12.54
N LYS A 28 -2.58 19.76 -11.81
CA LYS A 28 -2.33 18.95 -10.62
C LYS A 28 -1.58 17.68 -11.03
N PRO A 29 -0.42 17.36 -10.43
CA PRO A 29 0.27 16.12 -10.73
C PRO A 29 -0.52 14.93 -10.20
N ASN A 30 -0.38 13.77 -10.82
CA ASN A 30 -0.75 12.51 -10.20
C ASN A 30 0.18 12.21 -9.02
N ILE A 31 -0.29 11.43 -8.07
CA ILE A 31 0.51 11.01 -6.91
C ILE A 31 0.42 9.48 -6.81
N LEU A 32 1.56 8.82 -6.92
CA LEU A 32 1.71 7.38 -6.68
C LEU A 32 2.56 7.18 -5.43
N LEU A 33 1.94 6.73 -4.36
CA LEU A 33 2.62 6.38 -3.11
C LEU A 33 2.81 4.86 -3.03
N ILE A 34 4.06 4.42 -3.16
CA ILE A 34 4.48 3.02 -3.00
C ILE A 34 5.04 2.87 -1.59
N TYR A 35 4.32 2.12 -0.75
CA TYR A 35 4.60 2.00 0.68
C TYR A 35 4.89 0.55 1.03
N ILE A 36 6.18 0.25 1.21
CA ILE A 36 6.71 -1.10 1.39
C ILE A 36 6.57 -1.52 2.85
N ASP A 37 6.42 -2.82 3.08
CA ASP A 37 6.32 -3.42 4.39
C ASP A 37 7.66 -4.02 4.83
N ASP A 38 8.17 -3.64 6.00
CA ASP A 38 9.41 -4.14 6.61
C ASP A 38 10.69 -3.95 5.76
N LEU A 39 10.73 -3.01 4.81
CA LEU A 39 11.92 -2.75 4.01
C LEU A 39 12.91 -1.89 4.80
N GLY A 40 14.12 -2.40 4.97
CA GLY A 40 15.21 -1.68 5.62
C GLY A 40 15.89 -0.68 4.70
N TYR A 41 16.48 0.35 5.31
CA TYR A 41 17.31 1.33 4.62
C TYR A 41 18.43 0.68 3.78
N GLY A 42 19.09 -0.35 4.33
CA GLY A 42 20.17 -1.06 3.67
C GLY A 42 19.75 -2.15 2.67
N ASP A 43 18.46 -2.33 2.41
CA ASP A 43 17.97 -3.39 1.53
C ASP A 43 17.99 -3.02 0.04
N THR A 44 18.17 -1.73 -0.29
CA THR A 44 18.15 -1.25 -1.68
C THR A 44 19.52 -0.76 -2.17
N GLY A 45 19.78 -0.91 -3.46
CA GLY A 45 21.07 -0.56 -4.08
C GLY A 45 21.43 0.90 -3.91
N CYS A 46 20.48 1.82 -4.05
CA CYS A 46 20.70 3.26 -3.88
C CYS A 46 21.14 3.67 -2.47
N TYR A 47 20.93 2.82 -1.48
CA TYR A 47 21.41 2.99 -0.11
C TYR A 47 22.55 2.05 0.27
N GLY A 48 23.11 1.33 -0.70
CA GLY A 48 24.35 0.58 -0.53
C GLY A 48 24.21 -0.94 -0.48
N ALA A 49 23.04 -1.51 -0.67
CA ALA A 49 22.86 -2.96 -0.81
C ALA A 49 23.72 -3.49 -1.97
N LYS A 50 24.45 -4.58 -1.71
CA LYS A 50 25.35 -5.19 -2.72
C LYS A 50 24.86 -6.54 -3.20
N ALA A 51 24.28 -7.33 -2.30
CA ALA A 51 23.86 -8.69 -2.56
C ALA A 51 22.57 -8.75 -3.37
N VAL A 52 21.54 -8.04 -2.94
CA VAL A 52 20.26 -7.95 -3.65
C VAL A 52 20.28 -6.76 -4.60
N LYS A 53 19.73 -6.94 -5.80
CA LYS A 53 19.66 -5.88 -6.82
C LYS A 53 18.26 -5.29 -6.87
N THR A 54 18.19 -3.95 -6.85
CA THR A 54 16.95 -3.18 -6.88
C THR A 54 16.99 -2.10 -7.98
N PRO A 55 17.15 -2.50 -9.27
CA PRO A 55 17.40 -1.55 -10.36
C PRO A 55 16.28 -0.53 -10.56
N ASN A 56 15.03 -0.88 -10.25
CA ASN A 56 13.88 0.00 -10.42
C ASN A 56 13.78 1.04 -9.29
N VAL A 57 14.04 0.65 -8.04
CA VAL A 57 14.18 1.59 -6.92
C VAL A 57 15.39 2.49 -7.12
N ASP A 58 16.51 1.94 -7.63
CA ASP A 58 17.72 2.69 -7.94
C ASP A 58 17.48 3.71 -9.09
N ARG A 59 16.57 3.37 -10.05
CA ARG A 59 16.11 4.31 -11.08
C ARG A 59 15.38 5.49 -10.44
N LEU A 60 14.43 5.26 -9.53
CA LEU A 60 13.73 6.33 -8.81
C LEU A 60 14.70 7.25 -8.06
N ALA A 61 15.68 6.67 -7.37
CA ALA A 61 16.68 7.44 -6.63
C ALA A 61 17.58 8.29 -7.56
N ARG A 62 17.90 7.80 -8.75
CA ARG A 62 18.74 8.50 -9.74
C ARG A 62 17.96 9.61 -10.46
N GLU A 63 16.68 9.39 -10.73
CA GLU A 63 15.81 10.31 -11.48
C GLU A 63 15.08 11.31 -10.57
N GLY A 64 15.13 11.12 -9.24
CA GLY A 64 14.40 11.89 -8.25
C GLY A 64 15.24 12.38 -7.09
N LEU A 65 14.59 12.62 -5.97
CA LEU A 65 15.20 13.05 -4.72
C LEU A 65 15.34 11.87 -3.76
N ARG A 66 16.56 11.55 -3.35
CA ARG A 66 16.87 10.52 -2.36
C ARG A 66 17.11 11.17 -0.99
N PHE A 67 16.30 10.80 -0.01
CA PHE A 67 16.45 11.25 1.37
C PHE A 67 17.54 10.44 2.08
N THR A 68 18.47 11.11 2.74
CA THR A 68 19.58 10.51 3.49
C THR A 68 19.30 10.40 4.99
N ASP A 69 18.25 11.05 5.46
CA ASP A 69 17.86 11.10 6.88
C ASP A 69 16.32 11.13 7.00
N GLY A 70 15.67 10.09 6.48
CA GLY A 70 14.22 9.90 6.55
C GLY A 70 13.87 8.92 7.67
N HIS A 71 12.90 9.26 8.51
CA HIS A 71 12.48 8.45 9.64
C HIS A 71 11.02 8.04 9.56
N CYS A 72 10.73 6.78 9.85
CA CYS A 72 9.38 6.30 10.09
C CYS A 72 8.83 6.89 11.39
N THR A 73 7.53 7.08 11.44
CA THR A 73 6.86 7.62 12.65
C THR A 73 6.74 6.59 13.77
N SER A 74 6.91 5.31 13.45
CA SER A 74 6.89 4.17 14.38
C SER A 74 7.73 3.02 13.84
N ALA A 75 8.04 2.07 14.71
CA ALA A 75 8.82 0.88 14.36
C ALA A 75 7.97 -0.29 13.84
N THR A 76 6.66 -0.11 13.63
CA THR A 76 5.73 -1.17 13.21
C THR A 76 4.64 -0.64 12.29
N CYS A 77 4.01 -1.56 11.56
CA CYS A 77 3.08 -1.32 10.44
C CYS A 77 1.89 -0.41 10.76
N THR A 78 0.94 -0.87 11.58
CA THR A 78 -0.31 -0.13 11.87
C THR A 78 -0.07 1.30 12.33
N PRO A 79 0.79 1.56 13.34
CA PRO A 79 1.01 2.92 13.81
C PRO A 79 1.66 3.82 12.75
N SER A 80 2.60 3.32 11.94
CA SER A 80 3.19 4.10 10.86
C SER A 80 2.18 4.42 9.76
N ARG A 81 1.34 3.45 9.37
CA ARG A 81 0.28 3.65 8.37
C ARG A 81 -0.80 4.60 8.87
N TYR A 82 -1.16 4.51 10.17
CA TYR A 82 -2.05 5.49 10.81
C TYR A 82 -1.48 6.92 10.69
N ALA A 83 -0.23 7.12 11.08
CA ALA A 83 0.41 8.42 11.02
C ALA A 83 0.53 8.95 9.58
N MET A 84 0.87 8.10 8.62
CA MET A 84 0.99 8.47 7.21
C MET A 84 -0.35 8.99 6.65
N PHE A 85 -1.48 8.36 6.99
CA PHE A 85 -2.78 8.81 6.49
C PHE A 85 -3.37 9.98 7.27
N THR A 86 -3.11 10.07 8.57
CA THR A 86 -3.75 11.09 9.44
C THR A 86 -2.89 12.32 9.69
N GLY A 87 -1.58 12.26 9.41
CA GLY A 87 -0.62 13.30 9.76
C GLY A 87 -0.39 13.43 11.28
N GLU A 88 -0.79 12.42 12.07
CA GLU A 88 -0.67 12.45 13.52
C GLU A 88 0.20 11.30 14.02
N TYR A 89 1.08 11.59 14.96
CA TYR A 89 1.87 10.54 15.62
C TYR A 89 0.98 9.55 16.36
N PRO A 90 1.23 8.22 16.22
CA PRO A 90 0.33 7.19 16.72
C PRO A 90 0.20 7.16 18.24
N TRP A 91 1.20 7.58 19.01
CA TRP A 91 1.12 7.63 20.48
C TRP A 91 0.11 8.66 21.00
N ARG A 92 -0.39 9.57 20.15
CA ARG A 92 -1.43 10.54 20.52
C ARG A 92 -2.82 9.91 20.57
N LYS A 93 -2.98 8.72 20.00
CA LYS A 93 -4.24 7.97 19.98
C LYS A 93 -4.04 6.56 20.55
N ARG A 94 -4.88 6.18 21.50
CA ARG A 94 -4.91 4.79 22.00
C ARG A 94 -5.46 3.84 20.94
N GLY A 95 -4.98 2.60 20.94
CA GLY A 95 -5.44 1.55 20.02
C GLY A 95 -4.77 1.55 18.65
N THR A 96 -3.70 2.35 18.45
CA THR A 96 -2.90 2.38 17.21
C THR A 96 -1.72 1.39 17.23
N GLY A 97 -1.69 0.41 18.14
CA GLY A 97 -0.74 -0.71 18.09
C GLY A 97 -0.98 -1.62 16.90
N VAL A 98 -0.14 -2.64 16.71
CA VAL A 98 -0.32 -3.63 15.63
C VAL A 98 -1.66 -4.34 15.79
N LEU A 99 -2.53 -4.20 14.79
CA LEU A 99 -3.89 -4.72 14.84
C LEU A 99 -3.98 -6.18 14.38
N PRO A 100 -4.90 -6.98 14.93
CA PRO A 100 -5.30 -8.25 14.32
C PRO A 100 -6.09 -7.99 13.03
N GLY A 101 -6.23 -9.04 12.19
CA GLY A 101 -6.90 -8.90 10.90
C GLY A 101 -8.41 -8.64 10.99
N ASP A 102 -9.02 -8.95 12.11
CA ASP A 102 -10.45 -8.74 12.40
C ASP A 102 -10.73 -7.47 13.23
N ALA A 103 -9.75 -6.59 13.40
CA ALA A 103 -9.93 -5.35 14.13
C ALA A 103 -10.89 -4.39 13.41
N GLY A 104 -11.65 -3.62 14.19
CA GLY A 104 -12.39 -2.46 13.68
C GLY A 104 -11.49 -1.36 13.18
N LEU A 105 -12.01 -0.49 12.30
CA LEU A 105 -11.26 0.63 11.74
C LEU A 105 -10.74 1.57 12.84
N VAL A 106 -9.41 1.80 12.84
CA VAL A 106 -8.77 2.68 13.84
C VAL A 106 -8.83 4.16 13.47
N ILE A 107 -9.03 4.49 12.20
CA ILE A 107 -9.24 5.87 11.73
C ILE A 107 -10.71 6.24 11.99
N GLU A 108 -10.94 7.30 12.76
CA GLU A 108 -12.31 7.81 12.94
C GLU A 108 -12.83 8.37 11.61
N PRO A 109 -14.09 8.06 11.22
CA PRO A 109 -14.64 8.48 9.92
C PRO A 109 -14.67 10.00 9.71
N GLU A 110 -14.81 10.79 10.79
CA GLU A 110 -14.84 12.25 10.74
C GLU A 110 -13.43 12.88 10.72
N ARG A 111 -12.40 12.05 10.90
CA ARG A 111 -11.03 12.55 10.90
C ARG A 111 -10.57 12.90 9.49
N GLY A 112 -9.97 14.07 9.35
CA GLY A 112 -9.27 14.48 8.13
C GLY A 112 -8.10 13.52 7.84
N THR A 113 -8.03 13.01 6.63
CA THR A 113 -6.96 12.13 6.17
C THR A 113 -6.35 12.65 4.87
N LEU A 114 -5.13 12.21 4.54
CA LEU A 114 -4.49 12.53 3.27
C LEU A 114 -5.40 12.19 2.07
N PRO A 115 -5.97 10.96 1.95
CA PRO A 115 -6.84 10.66 0.82
C PRO A 115 -8.15 11.49 0.82
N LEU A 116 -8.75 11.80 1.97
CA LEU A 116 -9.91 12.71 2.04
C LEU A 116 -9.57 14.10 1.54
N THR A 117 -8.42 14.65 1.92
CA THR A 117 -7.94 15.95 1.47
C THR A 117 -7.73 15.97 -0.04
N LEU A 118 -7.09 14.93 -0.59
CA LEU A 118 -6.85 14.82 -2.02
C LEU A 118 -8.15 14.61 -2.80
N ARG A 119 -9.08 13.80 -2.31
CA ARG A 119 -10.42 13.63 -2.89
C ARG A 119 -11.17 14.96 -2.91
N GLY A 120 -11.14 15.71 -1.81
CA GLY A 120 -11.72 17.06 -1.74
C GLY A 120 -11.06 18.05 -2.71
N ALA A 121 -9.80 17.84 -3.06
CA ALA A 121 -9.10 18.59 -4.10
C ALA A 121 -9.37 18.08 -5.52
N GLY A 122 -10.26 17.11 -5.72
CA GLY A 122 -10.67 16.59 -7.03
C GLY A 122 -9.78 15.48 -7.60
N TYR A 123 -8.96 14.82 -6.77
CA TYR A 123 -8.26 13.62 -7.16
C TYR A 123 -9.19 12.39 -7.14
N ALA A 124 -9.04 11.50 -8.11
CA ALA A 124 -9.51 10.13 -7.97
C ALA A 124 -8.59 9.40 -6.98
N THR A 125 -9.12 8.74 -5.97
CA THR A 125 -8.31 8.15 -4.90
C THR A 125 -8.43 6.62 -4.88
N GLY A 126 -7.30 5.92 -4.87
CA GLY A 126 -7.24 4.45 -4.87
C GLY A 126 -6.32 3.89 -3.80
N ALA A 127 -6.75 2.80 -3.15
CA ALA A 127 -5.93 2.00 -2.24
C ALA A 127 -5.82 0.57 -2.75
N VAL A 128 -4.59 0.08 -2.91
CA VAL A 128 -4.30 -1.29 -3.32
C VAL A 128 -3.29 -1.92 -2.36
N GLY A 129 -3.52 -3.17 -1.99
CA GLY A 129 -2.59 -3.97 -1.20
C GLY A 129 -2.81 -3.91 0.30
N LYS A 130 -1.75 -3.89 1.09
CA LYS A 130 -1.82 -3.94 2.56
C LYS A 130 -2.50 -2.71 3.14
N TRP A 131 -3.55 -2.96 3.93
CA TRP A 131 -4.29 -1.92 4.66
C TRP A 131 -3.79 -1.78 6.10
N HIS A 132 -3.99 -2.77 6.91
CA HIS A 132 -3.57 -2.92 8.31
C HIS A 132 -4.01 -1.78 9.26
N LEU A 133 -5.18 -1.21 9.01
CA LEU A 133 -5.77 -0.13 9.82
C LEU A 133 -7.14 -0.51 10.40
N GLY A 134 -7.46 -1.82 10.35
CA GLY A 134 -8.76 -2.32 10.75
C GLY A 134 -9.85 -2.01 9.71
N LEU A 135 -10.97 -2.72 9.82
CA LEU A 135 -12.13 -2.63 8.95
C LEU A 135 -13.39 -2.86 9.75
N GLY A 136 -14.49 -2.23 9.38
CA GLY A 136 -15.76 -2.37 10.09
C GLY A 136 -15.83 -1.56 11.39
N PRO A 137 -16.91 -1.76 12.17
CA PRO A 137 -17.11 -1.09 13.44
C PRO A 137 -16.19 -1.65 14.54
N GLN A 138 -16.27 -1.08 15.74
CA GLN A 138 -15.66 -1.68 16.91
C GLN A 138 -16.23 -3.10 17.12
N GLY A 139 -15.36 -4.09 17.27
CA GLY A 139 -15.72 -5.51 17.29
C GLY A 139 -15.49 -6.24 15.97
N GLY A 140 -15.08 -5.51 14.93
CA GLY A 140 -14.64 -6.07 13.65
C GLY A 140 -15.71 -6.07 12.55
N PRO A 141 -15.30 -6.43 11.33
CA PRO A 141 -16.16 -6.42 10.14
C PRO A 141 -17.05 -7.66 10.02
N ASP A 142 -18.19 -7.49 9.36
CA ASP A 142 -18.94 -8.60 8.78
C ASP A 142 -18.30 -9.01 7.44
N TRP A 143 -17.55 -10.11 7.44
CA TRP A 143 -16.85 -10.63 6.26
C TRP A 143 -17.80 -11.14 5.16
N ASN A 144 -19.06 -11.37 5.49
CA ASN A 144 -20.06 -11.94 4.58
C ASN A 144 -20.97 -10.87 3.98
N GLY A 145 -20.85 -9.63 4.44
CA GLY A 145 -21.68 -8.50 4.06
C GLY A 145 -20.90 -7.31 3.49
N ALA A 146 -21.47 -6.13 3.71
CA ALA A 146 -20.80 -4.87 3.40
C ALA A 146 -19.95 -4.41 4.59
N ILE A 147 -18.66 -4.27 4.35
CA ILE A 147 -17.68 -3.87 5.37
C ILE A 147 -17.62 -2.34 5.41
N LYS A 148 -18.19 -1.75 6.48
CA LYS A 148 -18.22 -0.30 6.76
C LYS A 148 -18.11 -0.07 8.27
N PRO A 149 -17.35 0.98 8.71
CA PRO A 149 -16.48 1.85 7.90
C PRO A 149 -15.24 1.11 7.39
N GLY A 150 -14.57 1.65 6.37
CA GLY A 150 -13.38 1.07 5.75
C GLY A 150 -12.55 2.08 4.96
N ALA A 151 -11.91 1.62 3.91
CA ALA A 151 -11.06 2.48 3.07
C ALA A 151 -11.87 3.65 2.43
N HIS A 152 -13.15 3.45 2.12
CA HIS A 152 -13.99 4.50 1.55
C HIS A 152 -14.20 5.67 2.53
N GLU A 153 -14.50 5.37 3.78
CA GLU A 153 -14.66 6.37 4.84
C GLU A 153 -13.34 7.05 5.18
N ALA A 154 -12.21 6.36 4.98
CA ALA A 154 -10.88 6.97 5.08
C ALA A 154 -10.51 7.84 3.87
N GLY A 155 -11.32 7.88 2.80
CA GLY A 155 -11.17 8.81 1.68
C GLY A 155 -10.81 8.19 0.34
N PHE A 156 -10.88 6.88 0.17
CA PHE A 156 -10.59 6.21 -1.09
C PHE A 156 -11.87 5.89 -1.89
N ASP A 157 -11.91 6.33 -3.16
CA ASP A 157 -13.00 6.02 -4.09
C ASP A 157 -12.96 4.57 -4.57
N PHE A 158 -11.74 4.02 -4.67
CA PHE A 158 -11.47 2.63 -5.04
C PHE A 158 -10.61 1.97 -3.98
N SER A 159 -10.89 0.71 -3.66
CA SER A 159 -10.02 -0.11 -2.84
C SER A 159 -9.99 -1.57 -3.28
N PHE A 160 -8.78 -2.13 -3.31
CA PHE A 160 -8.54 -3.57 -3.41
C PHE A 160 -7.43 -3.93 -2.42
N ILE A 161 -7.83 -4.35 -1.24
CA ILE A 161 -6.93 -4.42 -0.08
C ILE A 161 -6.96 -5.78 0.60
N MET A 162 -5.88 -6.12 1.29
CA MET A 162 -5.86 -7.14 2.34
C MET A 162 -6.04 -6.47 3.71
N ALA A 163 -6.79 -7.11 4.61
CA ALA A 163 -7.19 -6.50 5.88
C ALA A 163 -6.00 -6.16 6.80
N ALA A 164 -5.00 -7.04 6.88
CA ALA A 164 -3.81 -6.88 7.70
C ALA A 164 -2.54 -7.27 6.91
N THR A 165 -1.88 -8.34 7.29
CA THR A 165 -0.63 -8.86 6.72
C THR A 165 -0.83 -10.30 6.25
N GLY A 166 0.08 -10.81 5.40
CA GLY A 166 0.02 -12.17 4.89
C GLY A 166 0.07 -13.26 5.97
N ASP A 167 0.65 -12.97 7.10
CA ASP A 167 0.72 -13.88 8.25
C ASP A 167 -0.55 -13.95 9.10
N ARG A 168 -1.61 -13.16 8.78
CA ARG A 168 -2.85 -13.05 9.57
C ARG A 168 -4.08 -13.44 8.77
N VAL A 169 -5.06 -14.00 9.47
CA VAL A 169 -6.40 -14.20 8.91
C VAL A 169 -7.21 -12.90 8.99
N PRO A 170 -8.22 -12.68 8.09
CA PRO A 170 -8.62 -13.56 7.01
C PRO A 170 -7.73 -13.46 5.78
N CYS A 171 -7.52 -14.58 5.11
CA CYS A 171 -6.68 -14.68 3.92
C CYS A 171 -7.48 -14.38 2.66
N VAL A 172 -8.11 -13.20 2.58
CA VAL A 172 -8.97 -12.77 1.47
C VAL A 172 -8.73 -11.33 1.08
N TYR A 173 -8.98 -10.98 -0.18
CA TYR A 173 -9.00 -9.58 -0.61
C TYR A 173 -10.36 -8.95 -0.38
N VAL A 174 -10.36 -7.66 -0.07
CA VAL A 174 -11.57 -6.83 0.06
C VAL A 174 -11.55 -5.79 -1.06
N ARG A 175 -12.55 -5.88 -1.94
CA ARG A 175 -12.77 -4.90 -3.03
C ARG A 175 -13.94 -4.00 -2.68
N ASN A 176 -13.68 -2.70 -2.56
CA ASN A 176 -14.72 -1.68 -2.30
C ASN A 176 -15.68 -2.06 -1.16
N GLY A 177 -15.11 -2.55 -0.06
CA GLY A 177 -15.87 -2.91 1.15
C GLY A 177 -16.62 -4.24 1.07
N ARG A 178 -16.22 -5.17 0.18
CA ARG A 178 -16.73 -6.55 0.14
C ARG A 178 -15.60 -7.53 -0.12
N VAL A 179 -15.70 -8.71 0.45
CA VAL A 179 -14.76 -9.80 0.14
C VAL A 179 -14.88 -10.18 -1.33
N ALA A 180 -13.76 -10.15 -2.03
CA ALA A 180 -13.71 -10.49 -3.46
C ALA A 180 -13.79 -12.03 -3.64
N GLY A 181 -14.69 -12.48 -4.52
CA GLY A 181 -14.81 -13.91 -4.86
C GLY A 181 -15.46 -14.77 -3.78
N LEU A 182 -16.11 -14.18 -2.78
CA LEU A 182 -16.81 -14.95 -1.74
C LEU A 182 -17.98 -15.72 -2.33
N ASP A 183 -18.02 -17.03 -2.06
CA ASP A 183 -19.22 -17.83 -2.26
C ASP A 183 -20.15 -17.66 -1.03
N PRO A 184 -21.38 -17.16 -1.20
CA PRO A 184 -22.33 -17.01 -0.09
C PRO A 184 -22.70 -18.33 0.60
N LYS A 185 -22.45 -19.47 -0.02
CA LYS A 185 -22.70 -20.81 0.55
C LYS A 185 -21.56 -21.28 1.45
N ASP A 186 -20.40 -20.62 1.41
CA ASP A 186 -19.23 -20.91 2.24
C ASP A 186 -18.81 -19.65 3.02
N PRO A 187 -19.61 -19.23 4.03
CA PRO A 187 -19.40 -18.00 4.78
C PRO A 187 -18.11 -18.03 5.59
N ILE A 188 -17.47 -16.86 5.69
CA ILE A 188 -16.24 -16.66 6.44
C ILE A 188 -16.55 -16.49 7.93
N GLU A 189 -15.85 -17.25 8.76
CA GLU A 189 -15.74 -17.04 10.20
C GLU A 189 -14.28 -16.84 10.59
N VAL A 190 -14.00 -15.84 11.43
CA VAL A 190 -12.65 -15.51 11.91
C VAL A 190 -12.64 -15.52 13.45
N SER A 191 -11.56 -16.04 14.02
CA SER A 191 -11.34 -16.03 15.47
C SER A 191 -9.86 -15.85 15.79
N TYR A 192 -9.55 -14.90 16.68
CA TYR A 192 -8.21 -14.76 17.24
C TYR A 192 -8.05 -15.40 18.64
N GLN A 193 -9.09 -16.12 19.11
CA GLN A 193 -9.11 -16.67 20.45
C GLN A 193 -9.02 -18.20 20.47
N LYS A 194 -9.74 -18.88 19.57
CA LYS A 194 -9.86 -20.35 19.58
C LYS A 194 -9.95 -20.93 18.17
N PRO A 195 -9.39 -22.14 17.95
CA PRO A 195 -9.50 -22.83 16.69
C PRO A 195 -10.93 -23.28 16.39
N PHE A 196 -11.22 -23.47 15.11
CA PHE A 196 -12.43 -24.12 14.63
C PHE A 196 -12.24 -25.65 14.69
N PRO A 197 -13.18 -26.42 15.28
CA PRO A 197 -13.06 -27.86 15.37
C PRO A 197 -12.89 -28.54 14.00
N GLY A 198 -11.98 -29.49 13.92
CA GLY A 198 -11.73 -30.27 12.71
C GLY A 198 -10.92 -29.59 11.62
N LEU A 199 -10.53 -28.33 11.78
CA LEU A 199 -9.64 -27.66 10.82
C LEU A 199 -8.17 -27.83 11.24
N PRO A 200 -7.25 -27.99 10.25
CA PRO A 200 -5.83 -28.12 10.52
C PRO A 200 -5.22 -26.82 11.01
N THR A 201 -4.19 -26.97 11.86
CA THR A 201 -3.36 -25.82 12.30
C THR A 201 -1.90 -26.12 12.01
N GLY A 202 -1.08 -25.08 11.85
CA GLY A 202 0.35 -25.27 11.65
C GLY A 202 1.02 -26.01 12.80
N LYS A 203 0.52 -25.80 14.03
CA LYS A 203 1.01 -26.47 15.23
C LYS A 203 0.68 -27.97 15.26
N ALA A 204 -0.54 -28.32 14.91
CA ALA A 204 -1.01 -29.72 14.99
C ALA A 204 -0.65 -30.54 13.73
N ASN A 205 -0.44 -29.90 12.60
CA ASN A 205 -0.25 -30.52 11.28
C ASN A 205 0.98 -29.95 10.56
N PRO A 206 2.17 -30.04 11.14
CA PRO A 206 3.39 -29.47 10.55
C PRO A 206 3.76 -30.11 9.20
N GLU A 207 3.30 -31.34 8.92
CA GLU A 207 3.49 -32.06 7.66
C GLU A 207 2.75 -31.44 6.47
N LEU A 208 1.77 -30.57 6.73
CA LEU A 208 1.00 -29.87 5.70
C LEU A 208 1.61 -28.51 5.32
N LEU A 209 2.68 -28.10 5.99
CA LEU A 209 3.30 -26.80 5.78
C LEU A 209 4.22 -26.78 4.56
N LYS A 210 4.07 -25.77 3.72
CA LYS A 210 5.03 -25.46 2.64
C LYS A 210 6.31 -24.83 3.15
N MET A 211 6.22 -24.12 4.28
CA MET A 211 7.34 -23.41 4.90
C MET A 211 7.23 -23.45 6.42
N HIS A 212 8.37 -23.41 7.10
CA HIS A 212 8.40 -23.39 8.56
C HIS A 212 7.86 -22.05 9.07
N PRO A 213 6.90 -22.03 10.00
CA PRO A 213 6.33 -20.80 10.53
C PRO A 213 7.26 -20.13 11.54
N SER A 214 7.04 -18.85 11.76
CA SER A 214 7.55 -18.14 12.93
C SER A 214 6.92 -18.67 14.22
N HIS A 215 7.57 -18.39 15.34
CA HIS A 215 7.04 -18.67 16.65
C HIS A 215 5.73 -17.90 16.89
N GLY A 216 4.65 -18.65 17.18
CA GLY A 216 3.30 -18.07 17.35
C GLY A 216 2.51 -17.81 16.06
N HIS A 217 3.09 -18.06 14.88
CA HIS A 217 2.38 -18.02 13.59
C HIS A 217 1.96 -19.45 13.16
N ASP A 218 1.51 -20.25 14.10
CA ASP A 218 1.27 -21.68 13.93
C ASP A 218 -0.21 -22.08 14.03
N MET A 219 -1.13 -21.10 13.85
CA MET A 219 -2.57 -21.29 13.98
C MET A 219 -3.20 -21.78 12.66
N ALA A 220 -4.20 -21.09 12.09
CA ALA A 220 -4.88 -21.56 10.87
C ALA A 220 -3.91 -21.88 9.73
N LEU A 221 -4.17 -22.98 9.03
CA LEU A 221 -3.40 -23.42 7.88
C LEU A 221 -4.18 -23.10 6.60
N ILE A 222 -3.72 -22.11 5.85
CA ILE A 222 -4.33 -21.70 4.57
C ILE A 222 -3.26 -21.78 3.46
N ASN A 223 -3.56 -22.52 2.40
CA ASN A 223 -2.65 -22.75 1.26
C ASN A 223 -1.27 -23.31 1.65
N GLY A 224 -1.21 -24.13 2.69
CA GLY A 224 0.04 -24.69 3.20
C GLY A 224 0.90 -23.73 4.00
N ILE A 225 0.38 -22.57 4.37
CA ILE A 225 1.04 -21.58 5.22
C ILE A 225 0.21 -21.34 6.47
N SER A 226 0.84 -21.42 7.63
CA SER A 226 0.17 -21.16 8.91
C SER A 226 0.10 -19.65 9.19
N ARG A 227 -0.91 -19.24 9.92
CA ARG A 227 -1.26 -17.84 10.16
C ARG A 227 -1.39 -17.56 11.66
N ILE A 228 -1.45 -16.29 12.02
CA ILE A 228 -1.95 -15.82 13.30
C ILE A 228 -3.47 -15.71 13.19
N GLY A 229 -4.19 -16.32 14.16
CA GLY A 229 -5.64 -16.41 14.15
C GLY A 229 -6.16 -17.63 13.38
N TYR A 230 -7.46 -17.84 13.44
CA TYR A 230 -8.18 -18.97 12.88
C TYR A 230 -9.24 -18.50 11.91
N MET A 231 -9.41 -19.22 10.80
CA MET A 231 -10.39 -18.92 9.77
C MET A 231 -11.07 -20.20 9.31
N LYS A 232 -12.38 -20.10 9.03
CA LYS A 232 -13.20 -21.14 8.43
C LYS A 232 -14.02 -20.53 7.30
N GLY A 233 -14.26 -21.30 6.26
CA GLY A 233 -15.04 -20.87 5.09
C GLY A 233 -14.31 -19.88 4.19
N GLY A 234 -15.02 -19.34 3.21
CA GLY A 234 -14.47 -18.43 2.21
C GLY A 234 -13.44 -19.05 1.28
N THR A 235 -13.46 -20.37 1.11
CA THR A 235 -12.43 -21.13 0.38
C THR A 235 -12.18 -20.60 -1.02
N ALA A 236 -13.25 -20.23 -1.74
CA ALA A 236 -13.14 -19.67 -3.10
C ALA A 236 -12.51 -18.28 -3.14
N ALA A 237 -12.53 -17.56 -2.02
CA ALA A 237 -11.98 -16.21 -1.89
C ALA A 237 -10.54 -16.20 -1.35
N HIS A 238 -9.98 -17.33 -0.92
CA HIS A 238 -8.63 -17.37 -0.40
C HIS A 238 -7.64 -16.87 -1.44
N TRP A 239 -6.77 -15.94 -1.04
CA TRP A 239 -5.66 -15.57 -1.90
C TRP A 239 -4.64 -16.70 -2.02
N LYS A 240 -3.84 -16.64 -3.06
CA LYS A 240 -2.65 -17.45 -3.22
C LYS A 240 -1.45 -16.57 -2.97
N ASP A 241 -0.62 -16.92 -2.01
CA ASP A 241 0.45 -16.06 -1.51
C ASP A 241 1.46 -15.71 -2.60
N GLU A 242 1.84 -16.69 -3.38
CA GLU A 242 2.82 -16.53 -4.45
C GLU A 242 2.33 -15.59 -5.58
N ASP A 243 1.02 -15.43 -5.75
CA ASP A 243 0.43 -14.59 -6.80
C ASP A 243 0.12 -13.16 -6.32
N MET A 244 0.32 -12.87 -5.02
CA MET A 244 -0.17 -11.63 -4.39
C MET A 244 0.41 -10.37 -5.03
N ALA A 245 1.71 -10.36 -5.34
CA ALA A 245 2.37 -9.23 -5.99
C ALA A 245 1.77 -8.93 -7.37
N ASP A 246 1.56 -9.96 -8.19
CA ASP A 246 0.94 -9.84 -9.52
C ASP A 246 -0.49 -9.33 -9.44
N VAL A 247 -1.26 -9.80 -8.45
CA VAL A 247 -2.63 -9.36 -8.22
C VAL A 247 -2.66 -7.87 -7.87
N PHE A 248 -1.83 -7.43 -6.94
CA PHE A 248 -1.79 -6.01 -6.55
C PHE A 248 -1.32 -5.12 -7.68
N ILE A 249 -0.31 -5.52 -8.44
CA ILE A 249 0.19 -4.73 -9.57
C ILE A 249 -0.87 -4.61 -10.66
N ARG A 250 -1.58 -5.69 -11.00
CA ARG A 250 -2.68 -5.65 -11.96
C ARG A 250 -3.79 -4.68 -11.52
N GLU A 251 -4.18 -4.70 -10.26
CA GLU A 251 -5.22 -3.80 -9.72
C GLU A 251 -4.75 -2.34 -9.69
N ALA A 252 -3.48 -2.10 -9.34
CA ALA A 252 -2.88 -0.77 -9.33
C ALA A 252 -2.79 -0.18 -10.74
N ILE A 253 -2.31 -0.96 -11.72
CA ILE A 253 -2.25 -0.53 -13.13
C ILE A 253 -3.66 -0.28 -13.67
N GLY A 254 -4.62 -1.15 -13.38
CA GLY A 254 -6.02 -0.97 -13.78
C GLY A 254 -6.62 0.33 -13.24
N PHE A 255 -6.30 0.69 -11.99
CA PHE A 255 -6.71 1.98 -11.42
C PHE A 255 -6.06 3.17 -12.15
N ILE A 256 -4.76 3.10 -12.45
CA ILE A 256 -4.05 4.15 -13.19
C ILE A 256 -4.66 4.33 -14.58
N GLU A 257 -4.88 3.24 -15.31
CA GLU A 257 -5.48 3.26 -16.65
C GLU A 257 -6.88 3.87 -16.66
N ALA A 258 -7.71 3.51 -15.69
CA ALA A 258 -9.07 4.05 -15.54
C ALA A 258 -9.11 5.54 -15.19
N ASN A 259 -8.02 6.09 -14.65
CA ASN A 259 -7.96 7.47 -14.18
C ASN A 259 -6.91 8.34 -14.91
N LYS A 260 -6.31 7.86 -16.00
CA LYS A 260 -5.18 8.51 -16.72
C LYS A 260 -5.47 9.94 -17.20
N ASP A 261 -6.73 10.30 -17.39
CA ASP A 261 -7.16 11.59 -17.95
C ASP A 261 -7.55 12.63 -16.88
N LYS A 262 -7.38 12.29 -15.60
CA LYS A 262 -7.65 13.19 -14.46
C LYS A 262 -6.61 12.97 -13.36
N PRO A 263 -6.40 13.95 -12.46
CA PRO A 263 -5.46 13.75 -11.38
C PRO A 263 -5.89 12.59 -10.48
N PHE A 264 -4.96 11.72 -10.13
CA PHE A 264 -5.20 10.60 -9.23
C PHE A 264 -4.18 10.55 -8.09
N PHE A 265 -4.62 9.98 -6.98
CA PHE A 265 -3.79 9.52 -5.87
C PHE A 265 -3.96 8.01 -5.75
N LEU A 266 -2.88 7.27 -5.93
CA LEU A 266 -2.85 5.84 -5.70
C LEU A 266 -1.89 5.52 -4.56
N TYR A 267 -2.41 4.87 -3.52
CA TYR A 267 -1.64 4.21 -2.49
C TYR A 267 -1.48 2.73 -2.87
N LEU A 268 -0.25 2.27 -3.00
CA LEU A 268 0.09 0.86 -3.08
C LEU A 268 0.84 0.46 -1.80
N GLY A 269 0.22 -0.32 -0.94
CA GLY A 269 0.87 -0.99 0.18
C GLY A 269 1.27 -2.40 -0.24
N THR A 270 2.57 -2.69 -0.35
CA THR A 270 3.00 -4.05 -0.66
C THR A 270 2.84 -4.98 0.55
N GLN A 271 2.72 -6.29 0.30
CA GLN A 271 2.92 -7.33 1.32
C GLN A 271 4.41 -7.60 1.51
N ASP A 272 5.16 -7.60 0.40
CA ASP A 272 6.62 -7.73 0.46
C ASP A 272 7.22 -6.53 1.20
N ILE A 273 8.18 -6.77 2.04
CA ILE A 273 8.90 -8.03 2.27
C ILE A 273 8.51 -8.69 3.60
N HIS A 274 7.34 -8.36 4.13
CA HIS A 274 6.81 -8.94 5.37
C HIS A 274 6.61 -10.45 5.23
N VAL A 275 6.65 -11.14 6.35
CA VAL A 275 6.35 -12.57 6.43
C VAL A 275 4.86 -12.88 6.20
N PRO A 276 4.52 -14.06 5.69
CA PRO A 276 5.39 -15.12 5.16
C PRO A 276 6.02 -14.69 3.84
N ARG A 277 7.31 -14.96 3.67
CA ARG A 277 8.02 -14.64 2.43
C ARG A 277 7.80 -15.76 1.44
N ALA A 278 6.78 -15.62 0.61
CA ALA A 278 6.38 -16.59 -0.40
C ALA A 278 6.42 -15.94 -1.80
N PRO A 279 7.59 -15.58 -2.31
CA PRO A 279 7.71 -14.94 -3.60
C PRO A 279 7.20 -15.85 -4.72
N HIS A 280 6.68 -15.25 -5.79
CA HIS A 280 6.25 -16.02 -6.96
C HIS A 280 7.42 -16.88 -7.49
N PRO A 281 7.18 -18.12 -7.96
CA PRO A 281 8.23 -19.07 -8.37
C PRO A 281 9.28 -18.49 -9.32
N ARG A 282 8.91 -17.52 -10.16
CA ARG A 282 9.87 -16.86 -11.07
C ARG A 282 10.95 -16.06 -10.37
N PHE A 283 10.77 -15.70 -9.08
CA PHE A 283 11.76 -14.96 -8.29
C PHE A 283 12.58 -15.84 -7.34
N VAL A 284 12.13 -17.07 -7.11
CA VAL A 284 12.81 -17.99 -6.19
C VAL A 284 14.24 -18.27 -6.65
N GLY A 285 15.21 -18.02 -5.77
CA GLY A 285 16.64 -18.20 -6.02
C GLY A 285 17.32 -17.06 -6.79
N GLN A 286 16.58 -16.04 -7.25
CA GLN A 286 17.18 -14.96 -8.06
C GLN A 286 18.12 -14.06 -7.27
N SER A 287 17.87 -13.84 -5.98
CA SER A 287 18.74 -13.03 -5.14
C SER A 287 20.00 -13.76 -4.68
N GLY A 288 19.96 -15.08 -4.58
CA GLY A 288 20.97 -15.87 -3.87
C GLY A 288 20.97 -15.67 -2.35
N MET A 289 20.04 -14.88 -1.81
CA MET A 289 19.98 -14.47 -0.40
C MET A 289 18.75 -15.06 0.33
N GLY A 290 18.19 -16.15 -0.19
CA GLY A 290 17.03 -16.83 0.37
C GLY A 290 15.71 -16.07 0.15
N PRO A 291 14.60 -16.56 0.74
CA PRO A 291 13.26 -16.04 0.50
C PRO A 291 13.10 -14.54 0.74
N ARG A 292 13.80 -13.97 1.75
CA ARG A 292 13.75 -12.53 1.99
C ARG A 292 14.39 -11.73 0.86
N GLY A 293 15.56 -12.16 0.38
CA GLY A 293 16.21 -11.52 -0.76
C GLY A 293 15.38 -11.64 -2.04
N ASP A 294 14.74 -12.80 -2.26
CA ASP A 294 13.86 -13.03 -3.41
C ASP A 294 12.59 -12.16 -3.34
N ALA A 295 12.05 -11.94 -2.13
CA ALA A 295 10.93 -11.01 -1.91
C ALA A 295 11.34 -9.55 -2.18
N ILE A 296 12.58 -9.15 -1.90
CA ILE A 296 13.11 -7.82 -2.27
C ILE A 296 13.19 -7.68 -3.80
N VAL A 297 13.64 -8.72 -4.52
CA VAL A 297 13.65 -8.73 -5.99
C VAL A 297 12.24 -8.62 -6.54
N GLN A 298 11.26 -9.34 -5.97
CA GLN A 298 9.86 -9.23 -6.35
C GLN A 298 9.29 -7.84 -6.08
N MET A 299 9.59 -7.25 -4.93
CA MET A 299 9.19 -5.88 -4.60
C MET A 299 9.75 -4.87 -5.62
N ASP A 300 11.02 -4.99 -5.99
CA ASP A 300 11.62 -4.13 -7.02
C ASP A 300 10.97 -4.31 -8.40
N TRP A 301 10.60 -5.56 -8.75
CA TRP A 301 9.80 -5.83 -9.95
C TRP A 301 8.45 -5.11 -9.91
N CYS A 302 7.75 -5.09 -8.75
CA CYS A 302 6.51 -4.33 -8.60
C CYS A 302 6.69 -2.84 -8.91
N VAL A 303 7.77 -2.25 -8.42
CA VAL A 303 8.13 -0.86 -8.74
C VAL A 303 8.34 -0.69 -10.25
N GLY A 304 9.08 -1.62 -10.87
CA GLY A 304 9.35 -1.61 -12.31
C GLY A 304 8.09 -1.64 -13.17
N GLU A 305 7.12 -2.50 -12.84
CA GLU A 305 5.85 -2.61 -13.58
C GLU A 305 5.04 -1.31 -13.51
N LEU A 306 5.01 -0.66 -12.34
CA LEU A 306 4.32 0.63 -12.20
C LEU A 306 5.01 1.74 -12.99
N LEU A 307 6.34 1.84 -12.94
CA LEU A 307 7.08 2.80 -13.74
C LEU A 307 6.88 2.58 -15.24
N ALA A 308 6.93 1.32 -15.69
CA ALA A 308 6.66 0.96 -17.08
C ALA A 308 5.23 1.31 -17.51
N ALA A 309 4.24 1.16 -16.61
CA ALA A 309 2.87 1.59 -16.88
C ALA A 309 2.77 3.12 -17.03
N LEU A 310 3.43 3.89 -16.16
CA LEU A 310 3.47 5.35 -16.28
C LEU A 310 4.16 5.79 -17.59
N ASP A 311 5.28 5.16 -17.96
CA ASP A 311 6.00 5.45 -19.21
C ASP A 311 5.10 5.14 -20.42
N ARG A 312 4.48 3.97 -20.49
CA ARG A 312 3.57 3.53 -21.56
C ARG A 312 2.36 4.47 -21.72
N LEU A 313 1.82 4.96 -20.62
CA LEU A 313 0.66 5.86 -20.59
C LEU A 313 1.05 7.33 -20.78
N LYS A 314 2.35 7.66 -20.90
CA LYS A 314 2.89 9.02 -20.99
C LYS A 314 2.51 9.89 -19.77
N LEU A 315 2.54 9.28 -18.60
CA LEU A 315 2.19 9.92 -17.32
C LEU A 315 3.42 10.25 -16.46
N THR A 316 4.62 9.80 -16.82
CA THR A 316 5.85 9.91 -16.02
C THR A 316 6.10 11.37 -15.61
N GLU A 317 6.11 12.31 -16.56
CA GLU A 317 6.34 13.73 -16.30
C GLU A 317 5.21 14.44 -15.52
N LYS A 318 4.07 13.76 -15.35
CA LYS A 318 2.88 14.27 -14.66
C LYS A 318 2.61 13.57 -13.34
N THR A 319 3.49 12.67 -12.91
CA THR A 319 3.27 11.84 -11.73
C THR A 319 4.42 12.01 -10.74
N MET A 320 4.07 12.43 -9.53
CA MET A 320 4.96 12.36 -8.39
C MET A 320 4.93 10.93 -7.83
N VAL A 321 6.04 10.21 -7.95
CA VAL A 321 6.19 8.88 -7.36
C VAL A 321 6.91 9.03 -6.02
N VAL A 322 6.27 8.57 -4.94
CA VAL A 322 6.84 8.53 -3.59
C VAL A 322 7.05 7.06 -3.23
N PHE A 323 8.31 6.69 -2.97
CA PHE A 323 8.69 5.36 -2.49
C PHE A 323 9.17 5.46 -1.05
N SER A 324 8.57 4.67 -0.15
CA SER A 324 8.96 4.65 1.27
C SER A 324 8.64 3.29 1.89
N SER A 325 9.18 3.04 3.08
CA SER A 325 8.81 1.90 3.93
C SER A 325 8.01 2.37 5.15
N ASP A 326 7.17 1.50 5.69
CA ASP A 326 6.39 1.82 6.90
C ASP A 326 7.22 1.70 8.18
N ASN A 327 8.20 0.84 8.19
CA ASN A 327 9.18 0.69 9.28
C ASN A 327 10.50 0.11 8.74
N GLY A 328 11.46 -0.07 9.62
CA GLY A 328 12.72 -0.74 9.32
C GLY A 328 12.57 -2.26 9.14
N PRO A 329 13.67 -2.97 8.84
CA PRO A 329 13.62 -4.39 8.53
C PRO A 329 13.30 -5.21 9.78
N VAL A 330 12.51 -6.28 9.59
CA VAL A 330 12.38 -7.37 10.54
C VAL A 330 13.10 -8.58 9.92
N ILE A 331 14.30 -8.88 10.39
CA ILE A 331 15.14 -9.93 9.83
C ILE A 331 15.02 -11.20 10.65
N ASP A 332 15.12 -11.08 11.96
CA ASP A 332 14.90 -12.18 12.91
C ASP A 332 13.47 -12.16 13.42
N ASP A 333 12.57 -12.72 12.62
CA ASP A 333 11.15 -12.88 12.93
C ASP A 333 10.78 -14.31 13.31
N GLY A 334 11.79 -15.18 13.47
CA GLY A 334 11.63 -16.58 13.84
C GLY A 334 11.31 -17.53 12.69
N TYR A 335 11.17 -17.03 11.46
CA TYR A 335 11.08 -17.90 10.28
C TYR A 335 12.46 -18.54 10.00
N LYS A 336 12.46 -19.82 9.69
CA LYS A 336 13.69 -20.55 9.32
C LYS A 336 13.96 -20.41 7.82
N ASP A 337 14.13 -19.18 7.37
CA ASP A 337 14.41 -18.84 5.97
C ASP A 337 15.85 -18.36 5.74
N ASP A 338 16.71 -18.50 6.76
CA ASP A 338 18.12 -18.08 6.77
C ASP A 338 18.32 -16.56 6.57
N ALA A 339 17.32 -15.74 6.78
CA ALA A 339 17.40 -14.30 6.53
C ALA A 339 18.50 -13.63 7.35
N VAL A 340 18.61 -13.95 8.65
CA VAL A 340 19.66 -13.42 9.55
C VAL A 340 21.05 -13.78 9.05
N THR A 341 21.27 -15.07 8.77
CA THR A 341 22.59 -15.59 8.37
C THR A 341 23.01 -15.07 7.00
N LYS A 342 22.11 -15.11 6.02
CA LYS A 342 22.42 -14.74 4.62
C LYS A 342 22.54 -13.25 4.39
N LEU A 343 21.80 -12.45 5.15
CA LEU A 343 21.82 -10.99 5.03
C LEU A 343 22.81 -10.32 5.98
N GLY A 344 23.46 -11.10 6.85
CA GLY A 344 24.48 -10.60 7.79
C GLY A 344 23.91 -9.64 8.83
N ALA A 345 22.65 -9.79 9.19
CA ALA A 345 22.01 -9.01 10.23
C ALA A 345 22.30 -9.64 11.61
N HIS A 346 22.82 -8.86 12.49
CA HIS A 346 23.08 -9.22 13.88
C HIS A 346 22.32 -8.31 14.82
#